data_22ae2e84dd7d573a2d1309799d6b3ad7
#
_entry.id   22ae2e84dd7d573a2d1309799d6b3ad7
#
_cell.length_a   1.000
_cell.length_b   1.000
_cell.length_c   1.000
_cell.angle_alpha   90.00
_cell.angle_beta   90.00
_cell.angle_gamma   90.00
#
_symmetry.space_group_name_H-M   'P 1'
#
loop_
_entity.id
_entity.type
_entity.pdbx_description
1 polymer ?
#
loop_
_entity_poly.entity_id
_entity_poly.type
_entity_poly.pdbx_seq_one_letter_code
_entity_poly.pdbx_strand_id
1 'polypeptide(L)'
;TGDAIVKGGRYDHLLEKFGKTSPSIGFAIVVDELMNAMNRQKLRIVYTRKNTLILYDDEVTKKAVALAQDLRKKAKNVEMIKKAKDRLLEEYVEYGREYYAGNLIYLKKTEEITMVNLVTGEHKIVNGQNGV
;
A
#
# COMPACT_ATOMS: atom_id res chain seq x y z
N THR A 1 8.43 -9.58 -32.08
CA THR A 1 9.54 -8.84 -31.50
C THR A 1 9.11 -8.32 -30.16
N GLY A 2 9.47 -8.98 -29.08
CA GLY A 2 9.15 -8.52 -27.75
C GLY A 2 10.37 -7.92 -27.11
N ASP A 3 10.33 -6.62 -26.83
CA ASP A 3 11.30 -6.02 -25.95
C ASP A 3 11.05 -6.48 -24.51
N ALA A 4 12.11 -6.50 -23.70
CA ALA A 4 12.00 -6.98 -22.33
C ALA A 4 11.17 -6.01 -21.49
N ILE A 5 10.11 -6.52 -20.86
CA ILE A 5 9.25 -5.75 -19.95
C ILE A 5 9.97 -5.43 -18.64
N VAL A 6 10.84 -6.36 -18.19
CA VAL A 6 11.63 -6.20 -16.96
C VAL A 6 13.09 -6.39 -17.30
N LYS A 7 13.92 -5.44 -16.86
CA LYS A 7 15.38 -5.50 -16.96
C LYS A 7 15.98 -5.32 -15.59
N GLY A 8 16.95 -6.14 -15.23
CA GLY A 8 17.59 -6.02 -13.94
C GLY A 8 18.82 -6.91 -13.81
N GLY A 9 19.47 -6.83 -12.69
CA GLY A 9 20.66 -7.59 -12.45
C GLY A 9 21.19 -7.47 -11.02
N ARG A 10 22.14 -8.33 -10.73
CA ARG A 10 22.93 -8.25 -9.51
C ARG A 10 24.26 -7.55 -9.83
N TYR A 11 24.62 -6.60 -8.99
CA TYR A 11 25.82 -5.76 -9.15
C TYR A 11 26.70 -5.95 -7.91
N ASP A 12 27.70 -6.81 -8.00
CA ASP A 12 28.53 -7.14 -6.83
C ASP A 12 29.62 -6.07 -6.56
N HIS A 13 30.04 -5.34 -7.58
CA HIS A 13 31.15 -4.37 -7.52
C HIS A 13 30.79 -2.92 -7.87
N LEU A 14 29.52 -2.65 -8.12
CA LEU A 14 29.08 -1.32 -8.57
C LEU A 14 29.42 -0.22 -7.54
N LEU A 15 29.17 -0.50 -6.27
CA LEU A 15 29.36 0.46 -5.16
C LEU A 15 30.83 0.64 -4.75
N GLU A 16 31.73 -0.23 -5.20
CA GLU A 16 33.18 -0.11 -4.93
C GLU A 16 33.74 1.19 -5.56
N LYS A 17 33.21 1.60 -6.71
CA LYS A 17 33.58 2.87 -7.35
C LYS A 17 33.23 4.11 -6.51
N PHE A 18 32.33 3.95 -5.55
CA PHE A 18 31.93 4.98 -4.60
C PHE A 18 32.47 4.74 -3.18
N GLY A 19 33.49 3.88 -3.06
CA GLY A 19 34.16 3.60 -1.79
C GLY A 19 33.40 2.69 -0.83
N LYS A 20 32.39 1.95 -1.33
CA LYS A 20 31.60 1.06 -0.49
C LYS A 20 31.53 -0.35 -1.09
N THR A 21 32.06 -1.34 -0.37
CA THR A 21 31.95 -2.75 -0.79
C THR A 21 30.61 -3.33 -0.31
N SER A 22 29.66 -3.39 -1.21
CA SER A 22 28.34 -3.99 -0.93
C SER A 22 27.72 -4.50 -2.22
N PRO A 23 27.31 -5.76 -2.27
CA PRO A 23 26.54 -6.24 -3.40
C PRO A 23 25.15 -5.57 -3.44
N SER A 24 24.66 -5.33 -4.64
CA SER A 24 23.34 -4.74 -4.85
C SER A 24 22.58 -5.52 -5.93
N ILE A 25 21.27 -5.46 -5.84
CA ILE A 25 20.36 -6.01 -6.84
C ILE A 25 19.32 -4.95 -7.17
N GLY A 26 18.98 -4.84 -8.44
CA GLY A 26 17.96 -3.92 -8.89
C GLY A 26 17.29 -4.39 -10.16
N PHE A 27 16.09 -3.89 -10.38
CA PHE A 27 15.39 -4.08 -11.64
C PHE A 27 14.57 -2.84 -11.99
N ALA A 28 14.26 -2.70 -13.26
CA ALA A 28 13.39 -1.67 -13.78
C ALA A 28 12.29 -2.30 -14.63
N ILE A 29 11.09 -1.77 -14.53
CA ILE A 29 9.96 -2.16 -15.38
C ILE A 29 9.82 -1.11 -16.46
N VAL A 30 9.80 -1.54 -17.73
CA VAL A 30 9.53 -0.68 -18.89
C VAL A 30 8.01 -0.59 -19.03
N VAL A 31 7.44 0.50 -18.54
CA VAL A 31 5.98 0.66 -18.43
C VAL A 31 5.31 0.61 -19.80
N ASP A 32 5.91 1.24 -20.82
CA ASP A 32 5.34 1.25 -22.18
C ASP A 32 5.25 -0.17 -22.74
N GLU A 33 6.27 -1.00 -22.54
CA GLU A 33 6.25 -2.40 -23.00
C GLU A 33 5.23 -3.24 -22.23
N LEU A 34 5.09 -2.99 -20.92
CA LEU A 34 4.05 -3.62 -20.11
C LEU A 34 2.65 -3.24 -20.62
N MET A 35 2.40 -1.97 -20.86
CA MET A 35 1.12 -1.49 -21.39
C MET A 35 0.82 -2.06 -22.79
N ASN A 36 1.82 -2.12 -23.65
CA ASN A 36 1.71 -2.75 -24.96
C ASN A 36 1.37 -4.25 -24.86
N ALA A 37 2.01 -4.96 -23.97
CA ALA A 37 1.72 -6.38 -23.74
C ALA A 37 0.29 -6.60 -23.21
N MET A 38 -0.16 -5.77 -22.27
CA MET A 38 -1.53 -5.82 -21.73
C MET A 38 -2.57 -5.53 -22.80
N ASN A 39 -2.33 -4.52 -23.66
CA ASN A 39 -3.21 -4.17 -24.77
C ASN A 39 -3.31 -5.31 -25.80
N ARG A 40 -2.20 -5.95 -26.15
CA ARG A 40 -2.18 -7.11 -27.05
C ARG A 40 -3.00 -8.27 -26.50
N GLN A 41 -2.93 -8.50 -25.18
CA GLN A 41 -3.69 -9.55 -24.51
C GLN A 41 -5.16 -9.13 -24.22
N LYS A 42 -5.55 -7.92 -24.57
CA LYS A 42 -6.88 -7.34 -24.30
C LYS A 42 -7.25 -7.40 -22.80
N LEU A 43 -6.25 -7.27 -21.92
CA LEU A 43 -6.50 -7.23 -20.49
C LEU A 43 -7.17 -5.91 -20.13
N ARG A 44 -8.31 -6.01 -19.46
CA ARG A 44 -9.00 -4.83 -18.90
C ARG A 44 -8.48 -4.54 -17.50
N ILE A 45 -7.98 -3.33 -17.31
CA ILE A 45 -7.68 -2.82 -15.97
C ILE A 45 -9.00 -2.37 -15.35
N VAL A 46 -9.47 -3.10 -14.36
CA VAL A 46 -10.68 -2.73 -13.62
C VAL A 46 -10.25 -1.88 -12.42
N TYR A 47 -10.52 -0.60 -12.48
CA TYR A 47 -10.37 0.29 -11.32
C TYR A 47 -11.53 0.07 -10.36
N THR A 48 -11.31 -0.68 -9.31
CA THR A 48 -12.30 -0.84 -8.25
C THR A 48 -11.88 -0.02 -7.03
N ARG A 49 -12.79 0.77 -6.46
CA ARG A 49 -12.61 1.45 -5.17
C ARG A 49 -12.67 0.45 -4.01
N LYS A 50 -11.87 -0.61 -4.09
CA LYS A 50 -11.83 -1.68 -3.07
C LYS A 50 -10.53 -1.69 -2.27
N ASN A 51 -9.69 -0.69 -2.47
CA ASN A 51 -8.47 -0.57 -1.70
C ASN A 51 -8.79 -0.18 -0.26
N THR A 52 -8.13 -0.82 0.67
CA THR A 52 -8.21 -0.48 2.09
C THR A 52 -6.94 0.25 2.49
N LEU A 53 -7.12 1.43 3.08
CA LEU A 53 -6.03 2.19 3.68
C LEU A 53 -6.00 1.91 5.18
N ILE A 54 -4.89 1.36 5.67
CA ILE A 54 -4.64 1.20 7.11
C ILE A 54 -3.77 2.35 7.58
N LEU A 55 -4.36 3.22 8.39
CA LEU A 55 -3.67 4.26 9.12
C LEU A 55 -3.38 3.75 10.53
N TYR A 56 -2.18 3.95 11.06
CA TYR A 56 -1.84 3.41 12.38
C TYR A 56 -0.87 4.31 13.14
N ASP A 57 -1.04 4.35 14.44
CA ASP A 57 -0.07 4.94 15.36
C ASP A 57 1.16 4.03 15.51
N ASP A 58 2.31 4.60 15.76
CA ASP A 58 3.59 3.88 15.82
C ASP A 58 3.58 2.72 16.83
N GLU A 59 2.92 2.93 17.97
CA GLU A 59 2.82 1.98 19.06
C GLU A 59 2.08 0.67 18.68
N VAL A 60 1.23 0.73 17.66
CA VAL A 60 0.43 -0.43 17.20
C VAL A 60 0.90 -0.99 15.85
N THR A 61 2.13 -0.70 15.45
CA THR A 61 2.70 -1.16 14.17
C THR A 61 2.55 -2.67 13.96
N LYS A 62 2.83 -3.49 14.97
CA LYS A 62 2.71 -4.96 14.88
C LYS A 62 1.28 -5.39 14.57
N LYS A 63 0.28 -4.77 15.21
CA LYS A 63 -1.14 -5.04 14.97
C LYS A 63 -1.55 -4.63 13.56
N ALA A 64 -1.06 -3.47 13.10
CA ALA A 64 -1.32 -2.97 11.75
C ALA A 64 -0.77 -3.90 10.67
N VAL A 65 0.46 -4.38 10.84
CA VAL A 65 1.08 -5.34 9.92
C VAL A 65 0.30 -6.66 9.88
N ALA A 66 -0.09 -7.18 11.04
CA ALA A 66 -0.86 -8.41 11.13
C ALA A 66 -2.23 -8.29 10.41
N LEU A 67 -2.92 -7.18 10.62
CA LEU A 67 -4.20 -6.88 9.94
C LEU A 67 -4.01 -6.77 8.42
N ALA A 68 -2.97 -6.06 7.98
CA ALA A 68 -2.67 -5.93 6.56
C ALA A 68 -2.38 -7.28 5.89
N GLN A 69 -1.62 -8.14 6.56
CA GLN A 69 -1.33 -9.48 6.06
C GLN A 69 -2.60 -10.35 5.95
N ASP A 70 -3.46 -10.28 6.96
CA ASP A 70 -4.73 -11.02 6.96
C ASP A 70 -5.66 -10.56 5.82
N LEU A 71 -5.80 -9.25 5.64
CA LEU A 71 -6.60 -8.70 4.55
C LEU A 71 -6.02 -9.04 3.16
N ARG A 72 -4.69 -9.03 3.01
CA ARG A 72 -4.04 -9.43 1.77
C ARG A 72 -4.23 -10.90 1.44
N LYS A 73 -4.23 -11.80 2.45
CA LYS A 73 -4.60 -13.21 2.27
C LYS A 73 -6.02 -13.40 1.74
N LYS A 74 -6.92 -12.47 2.07
CA LYS A 74 -8.31 -12.44 1.56
C LYS A 74 -8.43 -11.70 0.21
N ALA A 75 -7.33 -11.57 -0.54
CA ALA A 75 -7.25 -10.88 -1.83
C ALA A 75 -7.71 -9.41 -1.79
N LYS A 76 -7.53 -8.73 -0.67
CA LYS A 76 -7.75 -7.29 -0.55
C LYS A 76 -6.48 -6.51 -0.90
N ASN A 77 -6.64 -5.41 -1.61
CA ASN A 77 -5.55 -4.44 -1.80
C ASN A 77 -5.45 -3.56 -0.56
N VAL A 78 -4.28 -3.55 0.05
CA VAL A 78 -4.05 -2.85 1.32
C VAL A 78 -2.82 -1.97 1.22
N GLU A 79 -3.02 -0.70 1.50
CA GLU A 79 -1.96 0.28 1.72
C GLU A 79 -1.84 0.57 3.22
N MET A 80 -0.63 0.76 3.71
CA MET A 80 -0.36 1.07 5.10
C MET A 80 0.34 2.41 5.21
N ILE A 81 -0.16 3.29 6.07
CA ILE A 81 0.45 4.59 6.37
C ILE A 81 0.59 4.75 7.88
N LYS A 82 1.80 5.06 8.33
CA LYS A 82 2.03 5.48 9.71
C LYS A 82 1.55 6.91 9.89
N LYS A 83 0.66 7.13 10.87
CA LYS A 83 0.14 8.47 11.15
C LYS A 83 1.23 9.39 11.71
N ALA A 84 1.41 10.53 11.09
CA ALA A 84 2.24 11.59 11.63
C ALA A 84 1.53 12.27 12.81
N LYS A 85 2.31 12.66 13.83
CA LYS A 85 1.76 13.25 15.08
C LYS A 85 1.09 14.60 14.87
N ASP A 86 1.56 15.36 13.89
CA ASP A 86 1.14 16.71 13.55
C ASP A 86 0.01 16.77 12.51
N ARG A 87 -0.45 15.61 12.00
CA ARG A 87 -1.52 15.55 10.98
C ARG A 87 -2.82 15.00 11.55
N LEU A 88 -3.92 15.56 11.05
CA LEU A 88 -5.27 15.16 11.44
C LEU A 88 -5.75 13.94 10.62
N LEU A 89 -6.72 13.21 11.16
CA LEU A 89 -7.35 12.08 10.47
C LEU A 89 -7.98 12.50 9.14
N GLU A 90 -8.59 13.68 9.10
CA GLU A 90 -9.26 14.24 7.92
C GLU A 90 -8.35 14.38 6.72
N GLU A 91 -7.08 14.70 6.92
CA GLU A 91 -6.09 14.78 5.84
C GLU A 91 -5.83 13.41 5.18
N TYR A 92 -5.85 12.35 6.00
CA TYR A 92 -5.70 10.98 5.48
C TYR A 92 -6.98 10.46 4.83
N VAL A 93 -8.14 10.91 5.29
CA VAL A 93 -9.43 10.62 4.65
C VAL A 93 -9.46 11.25 3.25
N GLU A 94 -9.02 12.49 3.13
CA GLU A 94 -8.94 13.20 1.85
C GLU A 94 -7.93 12.52 0.92
N TYR A 95 -6.74 12.18 1.42
CA TYR A 95 -5.75 11.40 0.69
C TYR A 95 -6.34 10.08 0.16
N GLY A 96 -7.02 9.31 1.01
CA GLY A 96 -7.65 8.06 0.61
C GLY A 96 -8.71 8.24 -0.49
N ARG A 97 -9.46 9.33 -0.46
CA ARG A 97 -10.43 9.66 -1.51
C ARG A 97 -9.76 10.02 -2.83
N GLU A 98 -8.69 10.81 -2.80
CA GLU A 98 -7.93 11.19 -4.00
C GLU A 98 -7.30 9.97 -4.68
N TYR A 99 -6.81 9.00 -3.92
CA TYR A 99 -6.22 7.76 -4.42
C TYR A 99 -7.20 6.59 -4.58
N TYR A 100 -8.51 6.89 -4.61
CA TYR A 100 -9.57 5.92 -4.87
C TYR A 100 -9.63 4.74 -3.90
N ALA A 101 -9.21 4.91 -2.67
CA ALA A 101 -9.45 3.93 -1.62
C ALA A 101 -10.95 3.86 -1.28
N GLY A 102 -11.44 2.67 -0.96
CA GLY A 102 -12.84 2.46 -0.56
C GLY A 102 -13.07 2.64 0.94
N ASN A 103 -12.10 2.21 1.74
CA ASN A 103 -12.17 2.23 3.19
C ASN A 103 -10.86 2.69 3.82
N LEU A 104 -10.96 3.34 4.96
CA LEU A 104 -9.83 3.65 5.83
C LEU A 104 -10.07 3.00 7.19
N ILE A 105 -9.06 2.32 7.72
CA ILE A 105 -9.06 1.73 9.05
C ILE A 105 -7.95 2.40 9.85
N TYR A 106 -8.31 3.15 10.87
CA TYR A 106 -7.34 3.79 11.75
C TYR A 106 -7.19 3.02 13.06
N LEU A 107 -5.99 2.48 13.28
CA LEU A 107 -5.60 1.79 14.50
C LEU A 107 -4.90 2.79 15.43
N LYS A 108 -5.58 3.17 16.49
CA LYS A 108 -5.06 4.09 17.50
C LYS A 108 -4.24 3.34 18.55
N LYS A 109 -3.30 4.03 19.17
CA LYS A 109 -2.55 3.55 20.34
C LYS A 109 -3.44 3.17 21.54
N THR A 110 -4.64 3.73 21.61
CA THR A 110 -5.65 3.45 22.65
C THR A 110 -6.43 2.15 22.42
N GLU A 111 -6.08 1.36 21.41
CA GLU A 111 -6.79 0.16 20.94
C GLU A 111 -8.17 0.43 20.31
N GLU A 112 -8.58 1.67 20.22
CA GLU A 112 -9.76 2.08 19.46
C GLU A 112 -9.49 1.99 17.96
N ILE A 113 -10.44 1.45 17.22
CA ILE A 113 -10.38 1.35 15.77
C ILE A 113 -11.46 2.26 15.18
N THR A 114 -11.05 3.20 14.37
CA THR A 114 -11.96 4.03 13.58
C THR A 114 -12.01 3.52 12.15
N MET A 115 -13.19 3.18 11.68
CA MET A 115 -13.43 2.75 10.30
C MET A 115 -14.17 3.86 9.56
N VAL A 116 -13.64 4.27 8.41
CA VAL A 116 -14.24 5.28 7.56
C VAL A 116 -14.57 4.68 6.20
N ASN A 117 -15.83 4.74 5.81
CA ASN A 117 -16.22 4.45 4.44
C ASN A 117 -15.91 5.68 3.57
N LEU A 118 -14.89 5.60 2.73
CA LEU A 118 -14.43 6.74 1.92
C LEU A 118 -15.39 7.08 0.76
N VAL A 119 -16.32 6.20 0.45
CA VAL A 119 -17.35 6.45 -0.58
C VAL A 119 -18.54 7.21 0.01
N THR A 120 -19.04 6.77 1.18
CA THR A 120 -20.23 7.37 1.84
C THR A 120 -19.88 8.46 2.85
N GLY A 121 -18.65 8.47 3.36
CA GLY A 121 -18.21 9.35 4.44
C GLY A 121 -18.63 8.87 5.84
N GLU A 122 -19.20 7.68 5.95
CA GLU A 122 -19.66 7.11 7.23
C GLU A 122 -18.49 6.73 8.13
N HIS A 123 -18.54 7.14 9.40
CA HIS A 123 -17.54 6.81 10.42
C HIS A 123 -18.13 5.80 11.41
N LYS A 124 -17.35 4.79 11.74
CA LYS A 124 -17.69 3.79 12.76
C LYS A 124 -16.51 3.58 13.70
N ILE A 125 -16.77 3.63 15.00
CA ILE A 125 -15.77 3.37 16.03
C ILE A 125 -16.04 1.99 16.63
N VAL A 126 -14.98 1.17 16.70
CA VAL A 126 -15.02 -0.19 17.27
C VAL A 126 -13.92 -0.29 18.32
N ASN A 127 -14.25 -0.83 19.49
CA ASN A 127 -13.22 -1.18 20.49
C ASN A 127 -12.48 -2.44 20.05
N GLY A 128 -11.15 -2.41 20.08
CA GLY A 128 -10.28 -3.48 19.57
C GLY A 128 -10.38 -4.83 20.29
N GLN A 129 -11.17 -4.92 21.38
CA GLN A 129 -11.41 -6.18 22.13
C GLN A 129 -12.49 -7.06 21.50
N ASN A 130 -13.36 -6.50 20.68
CA ASN A 130 -14.38 -7.27 19.95
C ASN A 130 -13.85 -7.50 18.53
N GLY A 131 -13.16 -8.62 18.33
CA GLY A 131 -12.42 -8.94 17.13
C GLY A 131 -13.12 -8.58 15.81
N VAL A 132 -12.39 -7.94 14.97
CA VAL A 132 -12.73 -7.76 13.57
C VAL A 132 -12.32 -9.00 12.79
#